data_0ac74409683ef4dbd081d7af5c1a3f17
#
_entry.id   0ac74409683ef4dbd081d7af5c1a3f17
#
_cell.length_a   1.000
_cell.length_b   1.000
_cell.length_c   1.000
_cell.angle_alpha   90.00
_cell.angle_beta   90.00
_cell.angle_gamma   90.00
#
_symmetry.space_group_name_H-M   'P 1'
#
loop_
_entity.id
_entity.type
_entity.pdbx_description
1 polymer ?
#
loop_
_entity_poly.entity_id
_entity_poly.type
_entity_poly.pdbx_seq_one_letter_code
_entity_poly.pdbx_strand_id
1 'polypeptide(L)'
;MKNLSNLKKYPKILIGLVLAVSIGAISIFLYMNRVTDIDKMSMKYDQVFDTNILSQNITTSFKQTYQLKDYTVYGENLMLYEEQYSTESTDKLLGKNVLLKNLVNNQEFIFTFSGGVDSGIDLSQLDEGLYEIYVYDHYKQKRVYFSEEFVSEKFTTMRRNETVKTVTLHTERDFLSGIDVKMEKNYAFLMVMDNTPISSIYDIVLDPCGNTIDITSNSVDYGYSNEKISEAQSSYELALMVKEELEKYGLRVLIPREQDEDLSYYGSNSRVGKGYESNAKVFISLGMVADDTIVYPYIITSPYTNALLANEIAYYMKGHGISMTPVSTESRLQEGVCFDVIYQGEQGDDFTSWEMYPQIRESGGKSTFAGQVAHASENKIYADSYGMYGLYFTYANINVDESIDYYLSNKEKIAKNLSKGILQYFRVEKQEK
;
A
#
# COMPACT_ATOMS: atom_id res chain seq x y z
N MET A 1 58.55 42.83 -23.44
CA MET A 1 57.17 42.32 -23.66
C MET A 1 56.94 41.06 -22.80
N LYS A 2 56.60 41.25 -21.54
CA LYS A 2 56.18 40.16 -20.64
C LYS A 2 54.91 40.62 -19.95
N ASN A 3 53.91 39.71 -19.90
CA ASN A 3 52.77 39.74 -19.02
C ASN A 3 51.46 40.45 -19.48
N LEU A 4 51.03 40.30 -20.73
CA LEU A 4 49.62 40.55 -21.07
C LEU A 4 48.74 39.30 -21.12
N SER A 5 49.33 38.09 -21.07
CA SER A 5 48.58 36.81 -21.07
C SER A 5 47.92 36.44 -19.71
N ASN A 6 48.45 36.97 -18.61
CA ASN A 6 47.94 36.67 -17.28
C ASN A 6 46.70 37.49 -16.87
N LEU A 7 46.53 38.69 -17.44
CA LEU A 7 45.37 39.54 -17.17
C LEU A 7 44.05 39.01 -17.71
N LYS A 8 44.06 38.12 -18.70
CA LYS A 8 42.83 37.50 -19.26
C LYS A 8 42.34 36.24 -18.46
N LYS A 9 43.15 35.70 -17.56
CA LYS A 9 42.74 34.55 -16.72
C LYS A 9 41.96 34.95 -15.48
N TYR A 10 42.26 36.11 -14.90
CA TYR A 10 41.61 36.57 -13.66
C TYR A 10 40.09 36.78 -13.74
N PRO A 11 39.51 37.37 -14.83
CA PRO A 11 38.07 37.55 -14.90
C PRO A 11 37.33 36.19 -15.00
N LYS A 12 37.91 35.17 -15.64
CA LYS A 12 37.30 33.82 -15.71
C LYS A 12 37.31 33.11 -14.36
N ILE A 13 38.36 33.27 -13.59
CA ILE A 13 38.46 32.72 -12.21
C ILE A 13 37.46 33.46 -11.30
N LEU A 14 37.38 34.78 -11.43
CA LEU A 14 36.45 35.61 -10.66
C LEU A 14 34.98 35.23 -10.97
N ILE A 15 34.64 35.06 -12.26
CA ILE A 15 33.30 34.61 -12.70
C ILE A 15 33.00 33.20 -12.15
N GLY A 16 33.98 32.28 -12.20
CA GLY A 16 33.80 30.94 -11.64
C GLY A 16 33.55 30.96 -10.11
N LEU A 17 34.27 31.86 -9.41
CA LEU A 17 34.12 32.01 -7.96
C LEU A 17 32.78 32.65 -7.58
N VAL A 18 32.32 33.65 -8.32
CA VAL A 18 31.01 34.28 -8.15
C VAL A 18 29.90 33.26 -8.42
N LEU A 19 30.00 32.46 -9.49
CA LEU A 19 29.04 31.40 -9.79
C LEU A 19 28.98 30.33 -8.68
N ALA A 20 30.14 29.88 -8.20
CA ALA A 20 30.22 28.91 -7.11
C ALA A 20 29.59 29.44 -5.81
N VAL A 21 29.87 30.70 -5.45
CA VAL A 21 29.27 31.36 -4.30
C VAL A 21 27.75 31.53 -4.47
N SER A 22 27.32 31.92 -5.68
CA SER A 22 25.88 32.07 -5.96
C SER A 22 25.14 30.73 -5.91
N ILE A 23 25.72 29.67 -6.46
CA ILE A 23 25.13 28.30 -6.36
C ILE A 23 25.11 27.84 -4.89
N GLY A 24 26.18 28.09 -4.15
CA GLY A 24 26.21 27.78 -2.71
C GLY A 24 25.15 28.55 -1.91
N ALA A 25 25.01 29.84 -2.17
CA ALA A 25 24.00 30.70 -1.52
C ALA A 25 22.57 30.26 -1.89
N ILE A 26 22.31 29.92 -3.18
CA ILE A 26 21.01 29.39 -3.60
C ILE A 26 20.74 28.05 -2.95
N SER A 27 21.73 27.16 -2.87
CA SER A 27 21.57 25.85 -2.20
C SER A 27 21.31 26.01 -0.70
N ILE A 28 22.00 26.91 -0.02
CA ILE A 28 21.76 27.24 1.40
C ILE A 28 20.37 27.88 1.56
N PHE A 29 19.99 28.80 0.67
CA PHE A 29 18.68 29.43 0.70
C PHE A 29 17.56 28.41 0.47
N LEU A 30 17.71 27.49 -0.48
CA LEU A 30 16.76 26.40 -0.71
C LEU A 30 16.73 25.42 0.48
N TYR A 31 17.89 25.14 1.10
CA TYR A 31 17.96 24.32 2.29
C TYR A 31 17.30 24.98 3.52
N MET A 32 17.59 26.28 3.74
CA MET A 32 16.98 27.05 4.84
C MET A 32 15.47 27.32 4.63
N ASN A 33 15.02 27.42 3.38
CA ASN A 33 13.60 27.53 3.04
C ASN A 33 12.96 26.19 2.71
N ARG A 34 13.65 25.08 2.98
CA ARG A 34 13.04 23.77 2.91
C ARG A 34 12.07 23.67 4.09
N VAL A 35 10.82 24.03 3.79
CA VAL A 35 9.70 23.80 4.72
C VAL A 35 9.71 22.31 5.00
N THR A 36 9.98 21.93 6.23
CA THR A 36 9.99 20.52 6.64
C THR A 36 8.59 19.96 6.43
N ASP A 37 8.45 18.66 6.28
CA ASP A 37 7.12 18.07 6.17
C ASP A 37 6.29 18.34 7.42
N ILE A 38 6.95 18.47 8.57
CA ILE A 38 6.34 18.90 9.83
C ILE A 38 5.78 20.32 9.70
N ASP A 39 6.56 21.28 9.17
CA ASP A 39 6.10 22.66 9.00
C ASP A 39 4.94 22.76 7.99
N LYS A 40 5.00 21.98 6.90
CA LYS A 40 3.89 21.92 5.93
C LYS A 40 2.63 21.31 6.54
N MET A 41 2.79 20.35 7.43
CA MET A 41 1.67 19.71 8.11
C MET A 41 1.13 20.59 9.22
N SER A 42 1.98 21.27 9.98
CA SER A 42 1.60 22.29 10.95
C SER A 42 0.82 23.43 10.27
N MET A 43 1.31 23.94 9.13
CA MET A 43 0.58 24.95 8.37
C MET A 43 -0.80 24.48 7.88
N LYS A 44 -0.92 23.22 7.44
CA LYS A 44 -2.21 22.63 7.06
C LYS A 44 -3.11 22.36 8.25
N TYR A 45 -2.51 21.99 9.36
CA TYR A 45 -3.18 21.78 10.63
C TYR A 45 -3.93 23.03 11.10
N ASP A 46 -3.29 24.20 11.09
CA ASP A 46 -3.88 25.49 11.42
C ASP A 46 -5.01 25.91 10.47
N GLN A 47 -5.04 25.36 9.27
CA GLN A 47 -6.07 25.65 8.26
C GLN A 47 -7.27 24.69 8.30
N VAL A 48 -7.08 23.45 8.77
CA VAL A 48 -8.08 22.37 8.68
C VAL A 48 -8.81 22.17 10.00
N PHE A 49 -8.14 22.37 11.13
CA PHE A 49 -8.75 22.12 12.45
C PHE A 49 -8.92 23.41 13.24
N ASP A 50 -10.09 23.55 13.87
CA ASP A 50 -10.30 24.64 14.82
C ASP A 50 -9.39 24.46 16.05
N THR A 51 -8.35 25.29 16.13
CA THR A 51 -7.34 25.24 17.18
C THR A 51 -7.91 25.47 18.57
N ASN A 52 -9.04 26.19 18.69
CA ASN A 52 -9.73 26.38 19.96
C ASN A 52 -10.40 25.08 20.42
N ILE A 53 -11.01 24.34 19.52
CA ILE A 53 -11.63 23.04 19.84
C ILE A 53 -10.55 22.06 20.26
N LEU A 54 -9.45 22.00 19.53
CA LEU A 54 -8.34 21.11 19.84
C LEU A 54 -7.73 21.43 21.21
N SER A 55 -7.43 22.70 21.50
CA SER A 55 -6.82 23.07 22.78
C SER A 55 -7.70 22.72 23.99
N GLN A 56 -9.03 22.67 23.82
CA GLN A 56 -9.96 22.22 24.87
C GLN A 56 -10.02 20.70 25.05
N ASN A 57 -9.80 19.95 23.99
CA ASN A 57 -9.97 18.49 23.99
C ASN A 57 -8.67 17.73 24.28
N ILE A 58 -7.49 18.37 24.16
CA ILE A 58 -6.21 17.73 24.32
C ILE A 58 -5.83 17.59 25.81
N THR A 59 -5.40 16.39 26.16
CA THR A 59 -4.77 16.07 27.44
C THR A 59 -3.28 15.82 27.23
N THR A 60 -2.43 16.53 28.00
CA THR A 60 -0.97 16.48 27.84
C THR A 60 -0.28 15.42 28.68
N SER A 61 -0.97 14.87 29.68
CA SER A 61 -0.44 13.86 30.61
C SER A 61 -1.50 12.83 30.95
N PHE A 62 -1.10 11.57 30.97
CA PHE A 62 -1.99 10.43 31.21
C PHE A 62 -1.45 9.50 32.29
N LYS A 63 -2.30 9.13 33.26
CA LYS A 63 -1.94 8.18 34.32
C LYS A 63 -1.76 6.76 33.81
N GLN A 64 -2.50 6.39 32.76
CA GLN A 64 -2.48 5.06 32.15
C GLN A 64 -1.93 5.18 30.73
N THR A 65 -0.75 4.60 30.50
CA THR A 65 -0.09 4.66 29.21
C THR A 65 0.30 3.26 28.72
N TYR A 66 0.39 3.09 27.41
CA TYR A 66 0.80 1.87 26.72
C TYR A 66 1.92 2.19 25.75
N GLN A 67 3.06 1.51 25.89
CA GLN A 67 4.22 1.76 25.05
C GLN A 67 4.21 0.88 23.81
N LEU A 68 4.43 1.49 22.66
CA LEU A 68 4.71 0.84 21.39
C LEU A 68 6.11 1.24 20.90
N LYS A 69 6.63 0.47 19.95
CA LYS A 69 7.93 0.74 19.34
C LYS A 69 7.87 0.93 17.84
N ASP A 70 6.93 0.25 17.18
CA ASP A 70 6.89 0.25 15.73
C ASP A 70 5.47 0.07 15.18
N TYR A 71 5.34 0.22 13.88
CA TYR A 71 4.10 0.02 13.13
C TYR A 71 4.42 -0.43 11.71
N THR A 72 3.45 -1.04 11.04
CA THR A 72 3.49 -1.28 9.59
C THR A 72 2.20 -0.78 8.95
N VAL A 73 2.30 -0.33 7.70
CA VAL A 73 1.15 -0.01 6.87
C VAL A 73 1.26 -0.76 5.57
N TYR A 74 0.20 -1.45 5.20
CA TYR A 74 0.08 -2.03 3.88
C TYR A 74 -1.34 -1.78 3.35
N GLY A 75 -1.43 -1.13 2.19
CA GLY A 75 -2.72 -0.66 1.68
C GLY A 75 -3.40 0.27 2.68
N GLU A 76 -4.52 -0.15 3.22
CA GLU A 76 -5.33 0.64 4.17
C GLU A 76 -5.26 0.12 5.60
N ASN A 77 -4.41 -0.86 5.85
CA ASN A 77 -4.28 -1.48 7.16
C ASN A 77 -3.06 -0.96 7.92
N LEU A 78 -3.28 -0.42 9.10
CA LEU A 78 -2.23 -0.01 10.05
C LEU A 78 -2.15 -1.03 11.19
N MET A 79 -0.99 -1.67 11.32
CA MET A 79 -0.64 -2.56 12.43
C MET A 79 0.32 -1.85 13.37
N LEU A 80 0.17 -2.12 14.67
CA LEU A 80 0.95 -1.51 15.74
C LEU A 80 1.70 -2.59 16.53
N TYR A 81 2.95 -2.31 16.92
CA TYR A 81 3.82 -3.30 17.56
C TYR A 81 4.43 -2.79 18.86
N GLU A 82 4.46 -3.64 19.90
CA GLU A 82 5.16 -3.39 21.17
C GLU A 82 6.68 -3.48 21.01
N GLU A 83 7.16 -4.20 20.00
CA GLU A 83 8.57 -4.36 19.67
C GLU A 83 8.86 -3.87 18.26
N GLN A 84 10.13 -3.73 17.93
CA GLN A 84 10.53 -3.45 16.57
C GLN A 84 10.00 -4.56 15.65
N TYR A 85 9.37 -4.15 14.56
CA TYR A 85 8.80 -5.10 13.61
C TYR A 85 9.90 -5.96 12.95
N SER A 86 9.59 -7.22 12.80
CA SER A 86 10.31 -8.17 11.95
C SER A 86 9.31 -9.16 11.36
N THR A 87 9.68 -9.88 10.33
CA THR A 87 8.82 -10.91 9.72
C THR A 87 8.43 -12.03 10.70
N GLU A 88 9.20 -12.21 11.77
CA GLU A 88 8.93 -13.15 12.86
C GLU A 88 8.16 -12.52 14.03
N SER A 89 7.77 -11.25 13.90
CA SER A 89 7.09 -10.53 14.99
C SER A 89 5.75 -11.17 15.31
N THR A 90 5.54 -11.46 16.58
CA THR A 90 4.22 -11.87 17.08
C THR A 90 3.39 -10.64 17.38
N ASP A 91 2.10 -10.69 17.00
CA ASP A 91 1.15 -9.63 17.33
C ASP A 91 0.79 -9.67 18.83
N LYS A 92 1.49 -8.88 19.65
CA LYS A 92 1.22 -8.77 21.08
C LYS A 92 -0.05 -7.97 21.39
N LEU A 93 -0.61 -7.29 20.41
CA LEU A 93 -1.93 -6.66 20.52
C LEU A 93 -3.05 -7.65 20.23
N LEU A 94 -2.74 -8.87 19.81
CA LEU A 94 -3.74 -9.91 19.56
C LEU A 94 -4.73 -10.05 20.74
N GLY A 95 -6.01 -9.97 20.43
CA GLY A 95 -7.10 -10.00 21.42
C GLY A 95 -7.37 -8.68 22.14
N LYS A 96 -6.63 -7.60 21.82
CA LYS A 96 -6.88 -6.26 22.37
C LYS A 96 -7.70 -5.41 21.39
N ASN A 97 -8.40 -4.45 21.96
CA ASN A 97 -9.08 -3.40 21.19
C ASN A 97 -8.24 -2.12 21.20
N VAL A 98 -8.16 -1.48 20.06
CA VAL A 98 -7.57 -0.16 19.87
C VAL A 98 -8.69 0.84 19.62
N LEU A 99 -8.72 1.90 20.42
CA LEU A 99 -9.66 3.00 20.28
C LEU A 99 -8.94 4.20 19.64
N LEU A 100 -9.53 4.74 18.62
CA LEU A 100 -9.18 6.04 18.03
C LEU A 100 -10.24 7.06 18.42
N LYS A 101 -9.83 8.14 19.08
CA LYS A 101 -10.71 9.24 19.49
C LYS A 101 -10.37 10.49 18.68
N ASN A 102 -11.33 10.96 17.89
CA ASN A 102 -11.19 12.20 17.13
C ASN A 102 -11.33 13.41 18.04
N LEU A 103 -10.29 14.23 18.13
CA LEU A 103 -10.24 15.42 18.98
C LEU A 103 -11.08 16.58 18.44
N VAL A 104 -11.46 16.55 17.15
CA VAL A 104 -12.23 17.62 16.51
C VAL A 104 -13.72 17.47 16.79
N ASN A 105 -14.25 16.25 16.66
CA ASN A 105 -15.69 15.98 16.74
C ASN A 105 -16.08 14.98 17.84
N ASN A 106 -15.11 14.48 18.62
CA ASN A 106 -15.27 13.46 19.66
C ASN A 106 -15.80 12.11 19.16
N GLN A 107 -15.75 11.84 17.87
CA GLN A 107 -16.11 10.53 17.32
C GLN A 107 -15.08 9.47 17.74
N GLU A 108 -15.55 8.27 18.02
CA GLU A 108 -14.72 7.16 18.47
C GLU A 108 -14.85 5.98 17.48
N PHE A 109 -13.70 5.39 17.15
CA PHE A 109 -13.61 4.17 16.35
C PHE A 109 -12.88 3.09 17.15
N ILE A 110 -13.43 1.89 17.17
CA ILE A 110 -12.82 0.75 17.86
C ILE A 110 -12.45 -0.32 16.84
N PHE A 111 -11.19 -0.71 16.87
CA PHE A 111 -10.64 -1.77 16.04
C PHE A 111 -10.15 -2.91 16.91
N THR A 112 -10.40 -4.14 16.48
CA THR A 112 -9.96 -5.33 17.20
C THR A 112 -8.76 -5.95 16.50
N PHE A 113 -7.70 -6.20 17.25
CA PHE A 113 -6.55 -6.97 16.77
C PHE A 113 -6.86 -8.47 16.96
N SER A 114 -7.75 -8.97 16.11
CA SER A 114 -8.32 -10.33 16.24
C SER A 114 -7.42 -11.42 15.69
N GLY A 115 -6.42 -11.05 14.88
CA GLY A 115 -5.69 -11.99 14.03
C GLY A 115 -6.52 -12.50 12.84
N GLY A 116 -7.74 -12.00 12.67
CA GLY A 116 -8.63 -12.29 11.54
C GLY A 116 -8.43 -11.33 10.38
N VAL A 117 -9.32 -11.41 9.41
CA VAL A 117 -9.29 -10.59 8.16
C VAL A 117 -9.42 -9.09 8.42
N ASP A 118 -10.04 -8.72 9.53
CA ASP A 118 -10.31 -7.37 9.99
C ASP A 118 -9.33 -6.91 11.10
N SER A 119 -8.24 -7.65 11.32
CA SER A 119 -7.24 -7.29 12.31
C SER A 119 -6.49 -6.02 11.94
N GLY A 120 -6.21 -5.19 12.93
CA GLY A 120 -5.54 -3.89 12.74
C GLY A 120 -6.51 -2.73 12.59
N ILE A 121 -5.96 -1.56 12.28
CA ILE A 121 -6.73 -0.33 12.07
C ILE A 121 -7.00 -0.19 10.58
N ASP A 122 -8.28 -0.28 10.19
CA ASP A 122 -8.73 0.02 8.82
C ASP A 122 -8.82 1.54 8.65
N LEU A 123 -7.80 2.13 8.03
CA LEU A 123 -7.69 3.57 7.81
C LEU A 123 -8.81 4.12 6.92
N SER A 124 -9.43 3.28 6.09
CA SER A 124 -10.51 3.69 5.20
C SER A 124 -11.80 4.10 5.94
N GLN A 125 -11.95 3.65 7.18
CA GLN A 125 -13.11 3.96 8.00
C GLN A 125 -13.04 5.34 8.67
N LEU A 126 -11.84 5.93 8.73
CA LEU A 126 -11.61 7.15 9.49
C LEU A 126 -12.09 8.38 8.71
N ASP A 127 -12.79 9.27 9.39
CA ASP A 127 -13.13 10.59 8.87
C ASP A 127 -11.96 11.57 9.05
N GLU A 128 -12.06 12.77 8.46
CA GLU A 128 -11.08 13.83 8.68
C GLU A 128 -10.99 14.18 10.17
N GLY A 129 -9.76 14.32 10.68
CA GLY A 129 -9.56 14.65 12.07
C GLY A 129 -8.16 14.35 12.61
N LEU A 130 -7.97 14.72 13.85
CA LEU A 130 -6.80 14.38 14.65
C LEU A 130 -7.23 13.37 15.73
N TYR A 131 -6.62 12.20 15.70
CA TYR A 131 -7.02 11.09 16.56
C TYR A 131 -5.97 10.81 17.62
N GLU A 132 -6.40 10.69 18.85
CA GLU A 132 -5.65 10.03 19.92
C GLU A 132 -5.83 8.53 19.83
N ILE A 133 -4.76 7.77 20.08
CA ILE A 133 -4.75 6.32 20.04
C ILE A 133 -4.70 5.76 21.46
N TYR A 134 -5.60 4.82 21.75
CA TYR A 134 -5.66 4.12 23.03
C TYR A 134 -5.72 2.61 22.81
N VAL A 135 -5.17 1.86 23.74
CA VAL A 135 -5.29 0.39 23.81
C VAL A 135 -6.09 0.02 25.06
N TYR A 136 -7.07 -0.86 24.90
CA TYR A 136 -7.73 -1.50 26.03
C TYR A 136 -6.90 -2.70 26.50
N ASP A 137 -6.26 -2.54 27.64
CA ASP A 137 -5.46 -3.58 28.26
C ASP A 137 -5.99 -3.85 29.69
N HIS A 138 -6.35 -5.12 29.98
CA HIS A 138 -6.99 -5.52 31.23
C HIS A 138 -8.17 -4.61 31.62
N TYR A 139 -9.07 -4.35 30.68
CA TYR A 139 -10.25 -3.47 30.84
C TYR A 139 -9.95 -2.01 31.14
N LYS A 140 -8.70 -1.58 31.02
CA LYS A 140 -8.27 -0.20 31.22
C LYS A 140 -7.88 0.42 29.90
N GLN A 141 -8.41 1.59 29.64
CA GLN A 141 -8.00 2.42 28.52
C GLN A 141 -6.65 3.06 28.82
N LYS A 142 -5.65 2.78 28.00
CA LYS A 142 -4.29 3.29 28.13
C LYS A 142 -3.93 4.11 26.89
N ARG A 143 -3.43 5.33 27.10
CA ARG A 143 -2.99 6.22 26.03
C ARG A 143 -1.70 5.67 25.40
N VAL A 144 -1.68 5.50 24.09
CA VAL A 144 -0.52 4.99 23.35
C VAL A 144 0.56 6.07 23.24
N TYR A 145 1.81 5.67 23.48
CA TYR A 145 2.98 6.47 23.19
C TYR A 145 4.07 5.57 22.59
N PHE A 146 4.98 6.16 21.82
CA PHE A 146 6.11 5.45 21.24
C PHE A 146 7.40 5.73 22.01
N SER A 147 8.36 4.81 21.91
CA SER A 147 9.66 4.96 22.58
C SER A 147 10.47 6.13 22.03
N GLU A 148 10.25 6.52 20.78
CA GLU A 148 10.98 7.55 20.06
C GLU A 148 10.03 8.53 19.36
N GLU A 149 10.56 9.70 19.02
CA GLU A 149 9.87 10.71 18.24
C GLU A 149 10.02 10.43 16.75
N PHE A 150 8.92 10.46 16.02
CA PHE A 150 8.95 10.38 14.56
C PHE A 150 7.69 10.97 13.93
N VAL A 151 7.80 11.34 12.68
CA VAL A 151 6.68 11.57 11.76
C VAL A 151 6.69 10.46 10.75
N SER A 152 5.58 9.77 10.62
CA SER A 152 5.47 8.73 9.62
C SER A 152 5.49 9.33 8.22
N GLU A 153 5.84 8.49 7.29
CA GLU A 153 5.52 8.76 5.91
C GLU A 153 4.00 8.80 5.69
N LYS A 154 3.58 9.48 4.64
CA LYS A 154 2.17 9.59 4.33
C LYS A 154 1.63 8.25 3.86
N PHE A 155 0.53 7.82 4.44
CA PHE A 155 -0.24 6.70 3.90
C PHE A 155 -1.42 7.28 3.11
N THR A 156 -1.82 6.60 2.05
CA THR A 156 -3.02 6.96 1.31
C THR A 156 -4.08 5.91 1.58
N THR A 157 -5.23 6.37 2.06
CA THR A 157 -6.38 5.51 2.21
C THR A 157 -7.14 5.37 0.91
N MET A 158 -8.12 4.48 0.92
CA MET A 158 -9.00 4.24 -0.20
C MET A 158 -9.72 5.52 -0.62
N ARG A 159 -9.87 5.68 -1.91
CA ARG A 159 -10.69 6.70 -2.50
C ARG A 159 -12.17 6.33 -2.36
N ARG A 160 -12.90 7.18 -1.67
CA ARG A 160 -14.36 7.16 -1.66
C ARG A 160 -14.88 8.44 -2.31
N ASN A 161 -15.83 8.34 -3.25
CA ASN A 161 -16.49 9.49 -3.87
C ASN A 161 -15.49 10.58 -4.32
N GLU A 162 -14.37 10.16 -4.93
CA GLU A 162 -13.30 11.04 -5.39
C GLU A 162 -12.47 11.73 -4.28
N THR A 163 -12.72 11.47 -3.03
CA THR A 163 -11.93 11.98 -1.93
C THR A 163 -10.80 11.02 -1.59
N VAL A 164 -9.58 11.49 -1.72
CA VAL A 164 -8.38 10.77 -1.26
C VAL A 164 -8.02 11.32 0.11
N LYS A 165 -7.87 10.43 1.09
CA LYS A 165 -7.42 10.81 2.43
C LYS A 165 -5.93 10.60 2.55
N THR A 166 -5.25 11.55 3.17
CA THR A 166 -3.87 11.39 3.60
C THR A 166 -3.84 11.15 5.09
N VAL A 167 -3.19 10.09 5.50
CA VAL A 167 -3.02 9.73 6.91
C VAL A 167 -1.54 9.78 7.26
N THR A 168 -1.24 10.30 8.44
CA THR A 168 0.11 10.33 9.01
C THR A 168 0.05 10.04 10.50
N LEU A 169 1.08 9.35 11.00
CA LEU A 169 1.26 9.06 12.42
C LEU A 169 2.36 9.96 12.98
N HIS A 170 2.07 10.63 14.08
CA HIS A 170 2.94 11.60 14.74
C HIS A 170 3.21 11.18 16.16
N THR A 171 4.45 11.29 16.61
CA THR A 171 4.86 11.01 18.00
C THR A 171 5.73 12.13 18.60
N GLU A 172 5.92 13.24 17.88
CA GLU A 172 6.73 14.36 18.33
C GLU A 172 6.05 15.07 19.49
N ARG A 173 6.79 15.35 20.56
CA ARG A 173 6.27 16.09 21.72
C ARG A 173 5.85 17.50 21.38
N ASP A 174 6.48 18.09 20.39
CA ASP A 174 6.22 19.44 19.92
C ASP A 174 5.21 19.49 18.75
N PHE A 175 4.59 18.36 18.40
CA PHE A 175 3.62 18.27 17.30
C PHE A 175 2.50 19.31 17.40
N LEU A 176 2.05 19.61 18.61
CA LEU A 176 0.97 20.57 18.90
C LEU A 176 1.48 21.93 19.41
N SER A 177 2.76 22.22 19.25
CA SER A 177 3.36 23.49 19.72
C SER A 177 2.74 24.73 19.08
N GLY A 178 2.19 24.61 17.87
CA GLY A 178 1.46 25.71 17.20
C GLY A 178 0.19 26.17 17.93
N ILE A 179 -0.29 25.40 18.92
CA ILE A 179 -1.41 25.75 19.79
C ILE A 179 -1.00 25.81 21.26
N ASP A 180 0.28 26.12 21.53
CA ASP A 180 0.87 26.21 22.88
C ASP A 180 0.74 24.94 23.74
N VAL A 181 0.66 23.76 23.10
CA VAL A 181 0.56 22.47 23.77
C VAL A 181 1.85 21.69 23.57
N LYS A 182 2.47 21.26 24.68
CA LYS A 182 3.61 20.36 24.69
C LYS A 182 3.25 19.07 25.43
N MET A 183 3.55 17.94 24.81
CA MET A 183 3.27 16.63 25.37
C MET A 183 4.34 16.18 26.37
N GLU A 184 3.92 15.50 27.46
CA GLU A 184 4.83 14.91 28.43
C GLU A 184 5.66 13.73 27.84
N LYS A 185 5.03 12.95 26.96
CA LYS A 185 5.63 11.80 26.27
C LYS A 185 5.37 11.88 24.76
N ASN A 186 6.01 11.01 24.02
CA ASN A 186 5.85 10.82 22.58
C ASN A 186 4.49 10.13 22.29
N TYR A 187 3.39 10.80 22.66
CA TYR A 187 2.05 10.25 22.44
C TYR A 187 1.74 10.17 20.96
N ALA A 188 1.16 9.04 20.56
CA ALA A 188 0.79 8.80 19.17
C ALA A 188 -0.47 9.58 18.78
N PHE A 189 -0.37 10.35 17.70
CA PHE A 189 -1.49 11.00 17.05
C PHE A 189 -1.59 10.50 15.61
N LEU A 190 -2.78 10.12 15.20
CA LEU A 190 -3.06 9.80 13.80
C LEU A 190 -3.82 10.98 13.20
N MET A 191 -3.22 11.63 12.21
CA MET A 191 -3.84 12.74 11.50
C MET A 191 -4.41 12.26 10.18
N VAL A 192 -5.70 12.49 9.98
CA VAL A 192 -6.43 12.18 8.75
C VAL A 192 -6.90 13.48 8.13
N MET A 193 -6.49 13.72 6.89
CA MET A 193 -6.90 14.90 6.13
C MET A 193 -7.56 14.48 4.84
N ASP A 194 -8.71 15.07 4.54
CA ASP A 194 -9.30 15.00 3.22
C ASP A 194 -8.46 15.85 2.29
N ASN A 195 -7.73 15.20 1.41
CA ASN A 195 -6.93 15.89 0.41
C ASN A 195 -7.62 15.90 -0.93
N THR A 196 -7.66 17.07 -1.48
CA THR A 196 -7.68 17.25 -2.92
C THR A 196 -6.29 17.73 -3.33
N PRO A 197 -5.75 17.34 -4.38
CA PRO A 197 -5.92 16.09 -5.10
C PRO A 197 -4.59 15.37 -5.25
N ILE A 198 -4.45 14.20 -4.74
CA ILE A 198 -3.68 13.29 -5.54
C ILE A 198 -4.72 12.84 -6.57
N SER A 199 -4.69 13.42 -7.74
CA SER A 199 -5.53 12.95 -8.82
C SER A 199 -5.06 11.55 -9.18
N SER A 200 -5.65 10.53 -8.56
CA SER A 200 -5.47 9.17 -9.08
C SER A 200 -6.00 9.21 -10.50
N ILE A 201 -5.14 8.91 -11.46
CA ILE A 201 -5.56 8.75 -12.85
C ILE A 201 -6.36 7.47 -12.97
N TYR A 202 -5.93 6.43 -12.24
CA TYR A 202 -6.60 5.13 -12.14
C TYR A 202 -6.74 4.69 -10.69
N ASP A 203 -7.79 3.95 -10.40
CA ASP A 203 -8.06 3.41 -9.06
C ASP A 203 -7.42 2.02 -8.90
N ILE A 204 -7.42 1.25 -9.98
CA ILE A 204 -7.01 -0.17 -10.00
C ILE A 204 -6.10 -0.41 -11.19
N VAL A 205 -5.06 -1.22 -10.98
CA VAL A 205 -4.29 -1.88 -12.04
C VAL A 205 -4.74 -3.33 -12.13
N LEU A 206 -5.15 -3.75 -13.31
CA LEU A 206 -5.32 -5.16 -13.67
C LEU A 206 -4.14 -5.56 -14.57
N ASP A 207 -3.22 -6.33 -14.02
CA ASP A 207 -1.98 -6.70 -14.69
C ASP A 207 -2.09 -8.12 -15.30
N PRO A 208 -2.24 -8.22 -16.62
CA PRO A 208 -2.26 -9.53 -17.29
C PRO A 208 -0.84 -10.09 -17.36
N CYS A 209 -0.61 -11.28 -16.80
CA CYS A 209 0.68 -11.98 -16.83
C CYS A 209 1.08 -12.42 -18.26
N GLY A 210 2.32 -12.87 -18.42
CA GLY A 210 2.96 -13.11 -19.70
C GLY A 210 3.50 -11.82 -20.34
N ASN A 211 4.29 -11.94 -21.40
CA ASN A 211 4.97 -10.84 -22.08
C ASN A 211 5.82 -9.99 -21.11
N THR A 212 6.59 -10.65 -20.25
CA THR A 212 7.40 -10.00 -19.22
C THR A 212 8.86 -9.94 -19.63
N ILE A 213 9.42 -8.73 -19.66
CA ILE A 213 10.86 -8.53 -19.89
C ILE A 213 11.62 -8.80 -18.59
N ASP A 214 12.51 -9.78 -18.60
CA ASP A 214 13.51 -9.94 -17.55
C ASP A 214 14.61 -8.88 -17.72
N ILE A 215 14.76 -8.01 -16.73
CA ILE A 215 15.72 -6.90 -16.80
C ILE A 215 17.19 -7.31 -16.75
N THR A 216 17.47 -8.55 -16.29
CA THR A 216 18.84 -9.05 -16.17
C THR A 216 19.31 -9.68 -17.48
N SER A 217 18.49 -10.53 -18.08
CA SER A 217 18.80 -11.24 -19.31
C SER A 217 18.30 -10.54 -20.58
N ASN A 218 17.39 -9.58 -20.42
CA ASN A 218 16.63 -8.94 -21.51
C ASN A 218 15.86 -9.94 -22.38
N SER A 219 15.55 -11.12 -21.83
CA SER A 219 14.66 -12.07 -22.46
C SER A 219 13.21 -11.78 -22.15
N VAL A 220 12.31 -12.26 -22.99
CA VAL A 220 10.86 -12.14 -22.77
C VAL A 220 10.31 -13.46 -22.29
N ASP A 221 9.63 -13.44 -21.16
CA ASP A 221 8.81 -14.51 -20.67
C ASP A 221 7.37 -14.30 -21.16
N TYR A 222 6.94 -15.14 -22.09
CA TYR A 222 5.58 -15.11 -22.66
C TYR A 222 4.54 -15.76 -21.73
N GLY A 223 4.97 -16.31 -20.61
CA GLY A 223 4.11 -17.06 -19.70
C GLY A 223 3.81 -18.48 -20.20
N TYR A 224 2.91 -19.14 -19.52
CA TYR A 224 2.52 -20.52 -19.83
C TYR A 224 1.67 -20.61 -21.09
N SER A 225 1.90 -21.65 -21.90
CA SER A 225 1.07 -21.90 -23.09
C SER A 225 1.06 -23.38 -23.49
N ASN A 226 -0.05 -23.82 -24.05
CA ASN A 226 -0.21 -25.11 -24.74
C ASN A 226 -1.19 -24.97 -25.92
N GLU A 227 -1.64 -26.07 -26.49
CA GLU A 227 -2.57 -26.04 -27.62
C GLU A 227 -3.94 -25.46 -27.31
N LYS A 228 -4.36 -25.45 -26.02
CA LYS A 228 -5.69 -24.96 -25.57
C LYS A 228 -5.68 -23.50 -25.14
N ILE A 229 -4.59 -23.01 -24.58
CA ILE A 229 -4.55 -21.71 -23.89
C ILE A 229 -3.15 -21.09 -23.93
N SER A 230 -3.10 -19.77 -23.99
CA SER A 230 -1.93 -18.94 -23.76
C SER A 230 -2.17 -17.99 -22.61
N GLU A 231 -1.29 -17.95 -21.62
CA GLU A 231 -1.41 -17.06 -20.46
C GLU A 231 -1.44 -15.60 -20.89
N ALA A 232 -0.51 -15.17 -21.74
CA ALA A 232 -0.44 -13.77 -22.19
C ALA A 232 -1.74 -13.28 -22.83
N GLN A 233 -2.44 -14.15 -23.59
CA GLN A 233 -3.71 -13.83 -24.22
C GLN A 233 -4.88 -13.94 -23.23
N SER A 234 -4.99 -15.07 -22.52
CA SER A 234 -6.15 -15.33 -21.64
C SER A 234 -6.20 -14.41 -20.42
N SER A 235 -5.04 -14.03 -19.87
CA SER A 235 -4.96 -13.04 -18.80
C SER A 235 -5.39 -11.64 -19.26
N TYR A 236 -5.00 -11.27 -20.48
CA TYR A 236 -5.42 -10.01 -21.08
C TYR A 236 -6.93 -9.97 -21.36
N GLU A 237 -7.50 -11.04 -21.90
CA GLU A 237 -8.95 -11.17 -22.09
C GLU A 237 -9.69 -11.07 -20.74
N LEU A 238 -9.19 -11.75 -19.70
CA LEU A 238 -9.78 -11.68 -18.37
C LEU A 238 -9.70 -10.25 -17.79
N ALA A 239 -8.56 -9.57 -17.96
CA ALA A 239 -8.40 -8.18 -17.53
C ALA A 239 -9.41 -7.26 -18.22
N LEU A 240 -9.64 -7.42 -19.53
CA LEU A 240 -10.63 -6.64 -20.27
C LEU A 240 -12.06 -6.86 -19.74
N MET A 241 -12.44 -8.11 -19.49
CA MET A 241 -13.78 -8.43 -18.95
C MET A 241 -13.98 -7.82 -17.55
N VAL A 242 -12.98 -7.91 -16.68
CA VAL A 242 -13.04 -7.32 -15.33
C VAL A 242 -13.08 -5.80 -15.42
N LYS A 243 -12.26 -5.19 -16.27
CA LYS A 243 -12.25 -3.73 -16.51
C LYS A 243 -13.64 -3.25 -16.93
N GLU A 244 -14.25 -3.89 -17.93
CA GLU A 244 -15.59 -3.52 -18.41
C GLU A 244 -16.63 -3.57 -17.29
N GLU A 245 -16.59 -4.58 -16.42
CA GLU A 245 -17.50 -4.67 -15.28
C GLU A 245 -17.27 -3.56 -14.25
N LEU A 246 -16.02 -3.26 -13.89
CA LEU A 246 -15.68 -2.26 -12.88
C LEU A 246 -15.97 -0.82 -13.35
N GLU A 247 -15.73 -0.52 -14.63
CA GLU A 247 -15.97 0.81 -15.19
C GLU A 247 -17.48 1.16 -15.24
N LYS A 248 -18.39 0.18 -15.27
CA LYS A 248 -19.84 0.39 -15.11
C LYS A 248 -20.23 1.02 -13.78
N TYR A 249 -19.36 0.91 -12.78
CA TYR A 249 -19.53 1.45 -11.42
C TYR A 249 -18.66 2.69 -11.17
N GLY A 250 -18.03 3.22 -12.21
CA GLY A 250 -17.24 4.45 -12.15
C GLY A 250 -15.81 4.27 -11.63
N LEU A 251 -15.34 3.05 -11.41
CA LEU A 251 -13.93 2.80 -11.11
C LEU A 251 -13.10 2.94 -12.39
N ARG A 252 -11.92 3.54 -12.27
CA ARG A 252 -11.00 3.73 -13.38
C ARG A 252 -9.94 2.65 -13.34
N VAL A 253 -9.84 1.90 -14.41
CA VAL A 253 -9.02 0.69 -14.48
C VAL A 253 -7.91 0.85 -15.51
N LEU A 254 -6.67 0.67 -15.07
CA LEU A 254 -5.49 0.59 -15.93
C LEU A 254 -5.18 -0.89 -16.23
N ILE A 255 -5.01 -1.21 -17.50
CA ILE A 255 -4.27 -2.39 -17.93
C ILE A 255 -2.89 -1.87 -18.35
N PRO A 256 -1.80 -2.26 -17.68
CA PRO A 256 -0.52 -1.56 -17.79
C PRO A 256 0.25 -1.85 -19.09
N ARG A 257 -0.15 -2.87 -19.86
CA ARG A 257 0.41 -3.21 -21.17
C ARG A 257 -0.68 -3.40 -22.22
N GLU A 258 -0.32 -3.20 -23.46
CA GLU A 258 -1.14 -3.67 -24.59
C GLU A 258 -1.03 -5.20 -24.73
N GLN A 259 -1.92 -5.79 -25.55
CA GLN A 259 -2.00 -7.25 -25.68
C GLN A 259 -0.67 -7.89 -26.05
N ASP A 260 0.03 -7.32 -27.04
CA ASP A 260 1.27 -7.85 -27.59
C ASP A 260 2.50 -7.04 -27.13
N GLU A 261 2.36 -6.20 -26.10
CA GLU A 261 3.45 -5.39 -25.57
C GLU A 261 4.23 -6.19 -24.53
N ASP A 262 5.55 -6.24 -24.71
CA ASP A 262 6.47 -6.80 -23.72
C ASP A 262 6.87 -5.71 -22.73
N LEU A 263 6.66 -5.94 -21.44
CA LEU A 263 6.90 -4.92 -20.43
C LEU A 263 7.44 -5.52 -19.12
N SER A 264 8.48 -4.90 -18.56
CA SER A 264 9.04 -5.27 -17.26
C SER A 264 8.14 -4.89 -16.10
N TYR A 265 8.37 -5.50 -14.93
CA TYR A 265 7.79 -5.05 -13.64
C TYR A 265 8.56 -3.88 -13.03
N TYR A 266 9.80 -3.63 -13.44
CA TYR A 266 10.72 -2.71 -12.78
C TYR A 266 10.96 -1.44 -13.59
N GLY A 267 11.10 -0.33 -12.87
CA GLY A 267 11.46 0.97 -13.44
C GLY A 267 10.26 1.84 -13.79
N SER A 268 10.56 3.06 -14.26
CA SER A 268 9.56 3.96 -14.82
C SER A 268 8.97 3.36 -16.10
N ASN A 269 7.71 3.62 -16.40
CA ASN A 269 6.95 3.02 -17.50
C ASN A 269 6.83 1.48 -17.44
N SER A 270 7.21 0.85 -16.34
CA SER A 270 6.97 -0.57 -16.10
C SER A 270 5.50 -0.84 -15.73
N ARG A 271 5.13 -2.11 -15.61
CA ARG A 271 3.78 -2.51 -15.18
C ARG A 271 3.45 -1.91 -13.81
N VAL A 272 4.35 -2.09 -12.82
CA VAL A 272 4.19 -1.53 -11.47
C VAL A 272 4.37 -0.02 -11.48
N GLY A 273 5.33 0.50 -12.26
CA GLY A 273 5.59 1.93 -12.41
C GLY A 273 4.37 2.72 -12.89
N LYS A 274 3.68 2.25 -13.92
CA LYS A 274 2.44 2.85 -14.41
C LYS A 274 1.34 2.89 -13.32
N GLY A 275 1.30 1.89 -12.43
CA GLY A 275 0.42 1.88 -11.27
C GLY A 275 0.73 3.01 -10.28
N TYR A 276 2.00 3.15 -9.92
CA TYR A 276 2.44 4.22 -9.03
C TYR A 276 2.27 5.61 -9.62
N GLU A 277 2.63 5.80 -10.89
CA GLU A 277 2.48 7.08 -11.61
C GLU A 277 1.01 7.49 -11.74
N SER A 278 0.10 6.52 -11.78
CA SER A 278 -1.34 6.77 -11.80
C SER A 278 -1.96 6.94 -10.41
N ASN A 279 -1.20 6.76 -9.35
CA ASN A 279 -1.69 6.72 -7.95
C ASN A 279 -2.78 5.66 -7.74
N ALA A 280 -2.66 4.50 -8.39
CA ALA A 280 -3.57 3.39 -8.20
C ALA A 280 -3.48 2.85 -6.76
N LYS A 281 -4.60 2.35 -6.24
CA LYS A 281 -4.70 1.80 -4.88
C LYS A 281 -4.51 0.30 -4.82
N VAL A 282 -4.84 -0.37 -5.91
CA VAL A 282 -4.88 -1.82 -5.99
C VAL A 282 -4.14 -2.26 -7.24
N PHE A 283 -3.34 -3.32 -7.10
CA PHE A 283 -2.61 -3.96 -8.19
C PHE A 283 -2.93 -5.46 -8.17
N ILE A 284 -3.69 -5.92 -9.16
CA ILE A 284 -4.11 -7.32 -9.27
C ILE A 284 -3.46 -7.93 -10.49
N SER A 285 -2.52 -8.85 -10.28
CA SER A 285 -1.99 -9.67 -11.36
C SER A 285 -2.90 -10.86 -11.62
N LEU A 286 -3.14 -11.12 -12.89
CA LEU A 286 -3.97 -12.21 -13.39
C LEU A 286 -3.07 -13.20 -14.12
N GLY A 287 -2.91 -14.40 -13.57
CA GLY A 287 -1.94 -15.34 -14.14
C GLY A 287 -2.34 -16.80 -13.96
N MET A 288 -1.51 -17.66 -14.52
CA MET A 288 -1.59 -19.11 -14.41
C MET A 288 -0.53 -19.63 -13.44
N VAL A 289 -0.66 -20.89 -13.08
CA VAL A 289 0.36 -21.62 -12.32
C VAL A 289 0.70 -22.92 -13.06
N ALA A 290 1.84 -23.50 -12.70
CA ALA A 290 2.24 -24.85 -13.11
C ALA A 290 2.41 -25.70 -11.85
N ASP A 291 1.40 -26.52 -11.56
CA ASP A 291 1.35 -27.41 -10.40
C ASP A 291 0.71 -28.72 -10.84
N ASP A 292 1.01 -29.83 -10.19
CA ASP A 292 0.51 -31.14 -10.59
C ASP A 292 -0.89 -31.47 -10.06
N THR A 293 -1.42 -30.67 -9.12
CA THR A 293 -2.59 -31.02 -8.32
C THR A 293 -3.70 -29.95 -8.29
N ILE A 294 -3.36 -28.70 -8.54
CA ILE A 294 -4.29 -27.58 -8.39
C ILE A 294 -5.24 -27.52 -9.60
N VAL A 295 -6.55 -27.59 -9.32
CA VAL A 295 -7.60 -27.54 -10.36
C VAL A 295 -8.29 -26.18 -10.40
N TYR A 296 -8.56 -25.56 -9.24
CA TYR A 296 -9.40 -24.37 -9.15
C TYR A 296 -8.58 -23.11 -8.88
N PRO A 297 -9.12 -21.92 -9.19
CA PRO A 297 -8.49 -20.65 -8.87
C PRO A 297 -8.12 -20.50 -7.39
N TYR A 298 -7.11 -19.71 -7.12
CA TYR A 298 -6.76 -19.25 -5.78
C TYR A 298 -6.07 -17.87 -5.84
N ILE A 299 -5.86 -17.26 -4.68
CA ILE A 299 -5.31 -15.91 -4.55
C ILE A 299 -4.11 -15.95 -3.62
N ILE A 300 -3.01 -15.38 -4.09
CA ILE A 300 -1.83 -15.12 -3.27
C ILE A 300 -1.85 -13.63 -2.92
N THR A 301 -1.75 -13.30 -1.65
CA THR A 301 -1.68 -11.92 -1.16
C THR A 301 -0.46 -11.72 -0.28
N SER A 302 -0.09 -10.48 0.00
CA SER A 302 1.07 -10.19 0.82
C SER A 302 0.85 -10.60 2.28
N PRO A 303 1.87 -11.17 2.95
CA PRO A 303 1.82 -11.46 4.39
C PRO A 303 1.72 -10.18 5.25
N TYR A 304 1.99 -9.01 4.68
CA TYR A 304 1.94 -7.71 5.35
C TYR A 304 0.57 -7.03 5.27
N THR A 305 -0.43 -7.67 4.67
CA THR A 305 -1.80 -7.16 4.58
C THR A 305 -2.75 -7.89 5.53
N ASN A 306 -3.91 -7.27 5.79
CA ASN A 306 -5.02 -7.92 6.47
C ASN A 306 -5.79 -8.92 5.59
N ALA A 307 -5.42 -9.07 4.32
CA ALA A 307 -6.06 -9.91 3.32
C ALA A 307 -7.52 -9.54 2.97
N LEU A 308 -8.00 -8.37 3.34
CA LEU A 308 -9.41 -8.00 3.16
C LEU A 308 -9.84 -8.08 1.69
N LEU A 309 -9.07 -7.48 0.77
CA LEU A 309 -9.37 -7.54 -0.67
C LEU A 309 -9.44 -8.97 -1.19
N ALA A 310 -8.43 -9.79 -0.85
CA ALA A 310 -8.36 -11.18 -1.29
C ALA A 310 -9.53 -12.01 -0.75
N ASN A 311 -9.89 -11.81 0.52
CA ASN A 311 -11.01 -12.49 1.17
C ASN A 311 -12.37 -12.09 0.58
N GLU A 312 -12.58 -10.82 0.25
CA GLU A 312 -13.80 -10.37 -0.43
C GLU A 312 -13.93 -11.01 -1.82
N ILE A 313 -12.84 -11.06 -2.58
CA ILE A 313 -12.83 -11.72 -3.89
C ILE A 313 -13.19 -13.21 -3.74
N ALA A 314 -12.52 -13.93 -2.84
CA ALA A 314 -12.77 -15.35 -2.61
C ALA A 314 -14.21 -15.63 -2.13
N TYR A 315 -14.75 -14.78 -1.24
CA TYR A 315 -16.12 -14.86 -0.78
C TYR A 315 -17.12 -14.77 -1.94
N TYR A 316 -16.94 -13.79 -2.84
CA TYR A 316 -17.83 -13.66 -4.01
C TYR A 316 -17.64 -14.78 -5.02
N MET A 317 -16.43 -15.28 -5.22
CA MET A 317 -16.19 -16.46 -6.06
C MET A 317 -17.01 -17.65 -5.58
N LYS A 318 -16.83 -18.05 -4.32
CA LYS A 318 -17.53 -19.20 -3.73
C LYS A 318 -19.02 -18.99 -3.62
N GLY A 319 -19.46 -17.85 -3.15
CA GLY A 319 -20.88 -17.51 -2.98
C GLY A 319 -21.68 -17.55 -4.28
N HIS A 320 -21.01 -17.45 -5.42
CA HIS A 320 -21.63 -17.51 -6.75
C HIS A 320 -21.19 -18.74 -7.56
N GLY A 321 -20.73 -19.79 -6.90
CA GLY A 321 -20.48 -21.09 -7.51
C GLY A 321 -19.25 -21.16 -8.40
N ILE A 322 -18.17 -20.45 -8.05
CA ILE A 322 -16.81 -20.71 -8.51
C ILE A 322 -16.10 -21.44 -7.39
N SER A 323 -15.62 -22.64 -7.67
CA SER A 323 -14.81 -23.40 -6.73
C SER A 323 -13.43 -22.74 -6.60
N MET A 324 -12.90 -22.74 -5.38
CA MET A 324 -11.56 -22.23 -5.07
C MET A 324 -10.72 -23.36 -4.48
N THR A 325 -9.41 -23.36 -4.76
CA THR A 325 -8.49 -24.35 -4.17
C THR A 325 -8.19 -24.00 -2.72
N PRO A 326 -8.33 -24.93 -1.76
CA PRO A 326 -8.01 -24.69 -0.36
C PRO A 326 -6.49 -24.71 -0.16
N VAL A 327 -5.84 -23.54 -0.33
CA VAL A 327 -4.37 -23.39 -0.28
C VAL A 327 -3.83 -22.97 1.08
N SER A 328 -4.69 -22.65 2.04
CA SER A 328 -4.26 -22.28 3.39
C SER A 328 -5.18 -22.89 4.46
N THR A 329 -4.60 -23.16 5.61
CA THR A 329 -5.33 -23.60 6.83
C THR A 329 -5.49 -22.47 7.85
N GLU A 330 -5.05 -21.25 7.52
CA GLU A 330 -5.17 -20.10 8.42
C GLU A 330 -6.64 -19.66 8.55
N SER A 331 -7.14 -19.60 9.79
CA SER A 331 -8.54 -19.29 10.08
C SER A 331 -8.98 -17.86 9.66
N ARG A 332 -8.02 -16.95 9.51
CA ARG A 332 -8.27 -15.58 9.06
C ARG A 332 -8.44 -15.45 7.55
N LEU A 333 -8.14 -16.49 6.79
CA LEU A 333 -8.25 -16.48 5.34
C LEU A 333 -9.49 -17.24 4.87
N GLN A 334 -10.13 -16.71 3.83
CA GLN A 334 -11.15 -17.44 3.10
C GLN A 334 -10.50 -18.62 2.36
N GLU A 335 -11.27 -19.68 2.14
CA GLU A 335 -10.81 -20.77 1.28
C GLU A 335 -10.46 -20.24 -0.11
N GLY A 336 -9.30 -20.59 -0.59
CA GLY A 336 -8.74 -20.07 -1.84
C GLY A 336 -7.86 -18.84 -1.68
N VAL A 337 -7.55 -18.42 -0.46
CA VAL A 337 -6.60 -17.34 -0.20
C VAL A 337 -5.41 -17.87 0.58
N CYS A 338 -4.20 -17.46 0.22
CA CYS A 338 -2.99 -17.68 0.99
C CYS A 338 -2.12 -16.45 1.03
N PHE A 339 -1.30 -16.32 2.10
CA PHE A 339 -0.29 -15.27 2.19
C PHE A 339 0.98 -15.66 1.47
N ASP A 340 1.29 -16.94 1.52
CA ASP A 340 2.55 -17.43 0.99
C ASP A 340 2.42 -18.85 0.47
N VAL A 341 3.10 -19.12 -0.63
CA VAL A 341 3.33 -20.45 -1.14
C VAL A 341 4.84 -20.65 -1.15
N ILE A 342 5.28 -21.75 -0.55
CA ILE A 342 6.69 -22.11 -0.55
C ILE A 342 6.97 -22.91 -1.81
N TYR A 343 7.90 -22.44 -2.63
CA TYR A 343 8.37 -23.11 -3.82
C TYR A 343 9.71 -23.79 -3.53
N GLN A 344 9.82 -25.06 -3.84
CA GLN A 344 11.08 -25.79 -3.71
C GLN A 344 11.97 -25.50 -4.93
N GLY A 345 13.12 -24.90 -4.69
CA GLY A 345 14.13 -24.71 -5.71
C GLY A 345 14.88 -26.01 -6.05
N GLU A 346 15.41 -26.10 -7.27
CA GLU A 346 16.17 -27.28 -7.75
C GLU A 346 17.40 -27.61 -6.90
N GLN A 347 17.94 -26.64 -6.16
CA GLN A 347 19.12 -26.79 -5.30
C GLN A 347 18.78 -26.96 -3.82
N GLY A 348 17.48 -27.07 -3.47
CA GLY A 348 17.01 -27.25 -2.09
C GLY A 348 16.83 -25.94 -1.34
N ASP A 349 16.92 -24.80 -2.00
CA ASP A 349 16.53 -23.51 -1.46
C ASP A 349 15.02 -23.32 -1.63
N ASP A 350 14.32 -23.02 -0.56
CA ASP A 350 12.89 -22.70 -0.58
C ASP A 350 12.71 -21.20 -0.83
N PHE A 351 11.81 -20.86 -1.75
CA PHE A 351 11.44 -19.48 -2.05
C PHE A 351 9.99 -19.20 -1.66
N THR A 352 9.75 -18.05 -1.09
CA THR A 352 8.41 -17.58 -0.76
C THR A 352 7.74 -16.92 -1.98
N SER A 353 6.41 -16.84 -1.98
CA SER A 353 5.69 -16.10 -3.02
C SER A 353 6.12 -14.64 -3.08
N TRP A 354 6.48 -14.05 -1.96
CA TRP A 354 7.00 -12.68 -1.87
C TRP A 354 8.31 -12.51 -2.67
N GLU A 355 9.18 -13.50 -2.60
CA GLU A 355 10.44 -13.51 -3.35
C GLU A 355 10.21 -13.79 -4.84
N MET A 356 9.30 -14.69 -5.14
CA MET A 356 9.04 -15.15 -6.53
C MET A 356 8.22 -14.16 -7.36
N TYR A 357 7.23 -13.48 -6.73
CA TYR A 357 6.31 -12.62 -7.47
C TYR A 357 6.65 -11.14 -7.30
N PRO A 358 7.39 -10.53 -8.25
CA PRO A 358 7.71 -9.11 -8.20
C PRO A 358 6.47 -8.23 -8.13
N GLN A 359 5.36 -8.63 -8.73
CA GLN A 359 4.10 -7.89 -8.71
C GLN A 359 3.53 -7.73 -7.29
N ILE A 360 3.70 -8.71 -6.40
CA ILE A 360 3.28 -8.60 -5.00
C ILE A 360 4.29 -7.76 -4.21
N ARG A 361 5.58 -8.00 -4.41
CA ARG A 361 6.67 -7.33 -3.70
C ARG A 361 6.76 -5.86 -4.07
N GLU A 362 6.77 -5.57 -5.36
CA GLU A 362 7.00 -4.22 -5.86
C GLU A 362 5.77 -3.32 -5.71
N SER A 363 4.55 -3.86 -5.73
CA SER A 363 3.33 -3.08 -5.57
C SER A 363 3.14 -2.55 -4.15
N GLY A 364 3.68 -3.21 -3.12
CA GLY A 364 3.61 -2.76 -1.73
C GLY A 364 4.31 -1.43 -1.46
N GLY A 365 5.29 -1.05 -2.30
CA GLY A 365 6.06 0.17 -2.13
C GLY A 365 6.65 0.28 -0.73
N LYS A 366 6.89 1.50 -0.27
CA LYS A 366 7.44 1.77 1.07
C LYS A 366 6.44 1.56 2.21
N SER A 367 5.16 1.45 1.93
CA SER A 367 4.16 1.20 2.95
C SER A 367 4.21 -0.20 3.55
N THR A 368 5.07 -1.07 3.01
CA THR A 368 5.31 -2.40 3.57
C THR A 368 6.00 -2.35 4.93
N PHE A 369 6.93 -1.42 5.10
CA PHE A 369 7.66 -1.21 6.35
C PHE A 369 7.70 0.28 6.65
N ALA A 370 6.96 0.71 7.64
CA ALA A 370 6.95 2.07 8.09
C ALA A 370 7.07 2.08 9.60
N GLY A 371 7.85 2.97 10.17
CA GLY A 371 8.10 3.04 11.59
C GLY A 371 9.52 3.50 11.88
N GLN A 372 9.97 3.29 13.09
CA GLN A 372 11.30 3.73 13.58
C GLN A 372 12.44 3.13 12.78
N VAL A 373 12.25 1.94 12.27
CA VAL A 373 13.19 1.24 11.40
C VAL A 373 12.69 1.29 9.96
N ALA A 374 12.22 2.44 9.54
CA ALA A 374 11.74 2.63 8.19
C ALA A 374 12.71 2.04 7.17
N HIS A 375 12.59 0.77 6.93
CA HIS A 375 13.03 0.19 5.70
C HIS A 375 11.93 0.54 4.70
N ALA A 376 12.14 1.64 3.98
CA ALA A 376 11.48 1.76 2.71
C ALA A 376 11.52 0.38 2.06
N SER A 377 10.45 -0.05 1.45
CA SER A 377 10.41 -1.31 0.74
C SER A 377 11.69 -1.48 -0.09
N GLU A 378 12.07 -2.66 -0.41
CA GLU A 378 13.24 -2.94 -1.24
C GLU A 378 13.20 -2.19 -2.58
N ASN A 379 12.04 -1.72 -3.00
CA ASN A 379 11.87 -0.91 -4.20
C ASN A 379 12.14 0.57 -3.94
N LYS A 380 13.40 0.96 -4.01
CA LYS A 380 13.84 2.35 -3.84
C LYS A 380 13.29 3.32 -4.90
N ILE A 381 12.86 2.84 -6.05
CA ILE A 381 12.33 3.67 -7.14
C ILE A 381 11.00 4.29 -6.74
N TYR A 382 10.20 3.56 -5.97
CA TYR A 382 8.88 3.99 -5.52
C TYR A 382 8.83 4.35 -4.03
N ALA A 383 10.00 4.58 -3.42
CA ALA A 383 10.10 4.89 -1.99
C ALA A 383 9.31 6.15 -1.58
N ASP A 384 9.05 7.06 -2.49
CA ASP A 384 8.24 8.26 -2.25
C ASP A 384 6.74 8.07 -2.57
N SER A 385 6.36 6.88 -3.01
CA SER A 385 4.97 6.54 -3.37
C SER A 385 4.20 5.93 -2.20
N TYR A 386 2.88 5.88 -2.32
CA TYR A 386 2.01 5.43 -1.23
C TYR A 386 1.79 3.91 -1.22
N GLY A 387 2.42 3.11 -2.00
CA GLY A 387 2.14 1.69 -2.10
C GLY A 387 0.75 1.35 -2.65
N MET A 388 0.60 0.15 -3.13
CA MET A 388 -0.65 -0.40 -3.63
C MET A 388 -0.97 -1.68 -2.87
N TYR A 389 -2.24 -2.04 -2.78
CA TYR A 389 -2.63 -3.36 -2.30
C TYR A 389 -2.42 -4.38 -3.41
N GLY A 390 -1.33 -5.15 -3.33
CA GLY A 390 -0.94 -6.13 -4.35
C GLY A 390 -1.48 -7.53 -4.07
N LEU A 391 -2.01 -8.21 -5.09
CA LEU A 391 -2.32 -9.62 -5.05
C LEU A 391 -2.14 -10.28 -6.43
N TYR A 392 -1.99 -11.61 -6.41
CA TYR A 392 -1.91 -12.45 -7.58
C TYR A 392 -3.12 -13.39 -7.61
N PHE A 393 -3.96 -13.25 -8.61
CA PHE A 393 -5.10 -14.12 -8.84
C PHE A 393 -4.73 -15.19 -9.86
N THR A 394 -4.66 -16.44 -9.42
CA THR A 394 -4.43 -17.57 -10.31
C THR A 394 -5.76 -18.04 -10.88
N TYR A 395 -5.93 -18.00 -12.19
CA TYR A 395 -7.20 -18.39 -12.79
C TYR A 395 -7.22 -19.80 -13.38
N ALA A 396 -6.04 -20.36 -13.71
CA ALA A 396 -5.88 -21.70 -14.26
C ALA A 396 -4.50 -22.29 -13.96
N ASN A 397 -4.38 -23.59 -14.14
CA ASN A 397 -3.14 -24.37 -14.03
C ASN A 397 -2.81 -25.01 -15.36
N ILE A 398 -1.62 -24.70 -15.91
CA ILE A 398 -1.22 -25.16 -17.24
C ILE A 398 -0.99 -26.67 -17.32
N ASN A 399 -0.60 -27.32 -16.21
CA ASN A 399 -0.30 -28.75 -16.16
C ASN A 399 -1.56 -29.61 -15.99
N VAL A 400 -2.72 -29.01 -15.68
CA VAL A 400 -3.96 -29.73 -15.38
C VAL A 400 -5.06 -29.36 -16.37
N ASP A 401 -5.36 -30.25 -17.30
CA ASP A 401 -6.36 -30.04 -18.34
C ASP A 401 -7.75 -29.69 -17.76
N GLU A 402 -8.14 -30.32 -16.66
CA GLU A 402 -9.40 -30.01 -15.95
C GLU A 402 -9.47 -28.55 -15.50
N SER A 403 -8.35 -28.00 -15.05
CA SER A 403 -8.25 -26.60 -14.64
C SER A 403 -8.45 -25.64 -15.81
N ILE A 404 -7.82 -25.94 -16.95
CA ILE A 404 -7.97 -25.17 -18.18
C ILE A 404 -9.44 -25.20 -18.64
N ASP A 405 -10.02 -26.38 -18.73
CA ASP A 405 -11.40 -26.57 -19.17
C ASP A 405 -12.38 -25.90 -18.20
N TYR A 406 -12.09 -25.94 -16.89
CA TYR A 406 -12.85 -25.22 -15.87
C TYR A 406 -12.81 -23.71 -16.09
N TYR A 407 -11.63 -23.13 -16.29
CA TYR A 407 -11.48 -21.70 -16.57
C TYR A 407 -12.21 -21.30 -17.86
N LEU A 408 -11.97 -22.01 -18.96
CA LEU A 408 -12.59 -21.69 -20.25
C LEU A 408 -14.12 -21.73 -20.18
N SER A 409 -14.70 -22.64 -19.40
CA SER A 409 -16.13 -22.78 -19.19
C SER A 409 -16.73 -21.74 -18.26
N ASN A 410 -15.93 -21.10 -17.40
CA ASN A 410 -16.38 -20.19 -16.36
C ASN A 410 -15.80 -18.77 -16.45
N LYS A 411 -14.99 -18.44 -17.44
CA LYS A 411 -14.22 -17.18 -17.49
C LYS A 411 -15.06 -15.90 -17.28
N GLU A 412 -16.23 -15.83 -17.90
CA GLU A 412 -17.13 -14.68 -17.72
C GLU A 412 -17.68 -14.58 -16.28
N LYS A 413 -17.99 -15.74 -15.70
CA LYS A 413 -18.47 -15.82 -14.32
C LYS A 413 -17.33 -15.48 -13.33
N ILE A 414 -16.12 -15.90 -13.59
CA ILE A 414 -14.90 -15.55 -12.84
C ILE A 414 -14.70 -14.05 -12.91
N ALA A 415 -14.69 -13.44 -14.09
CA ALA A 415 -14.54 -12.00 -14.27
C ALA A 415 -15.59 -11.21 -13.49
N LYS A 416 -16.85 -11.60 -13.57
CA LYS A 416 -17.95 -10.95 -12.86
C LYS A 416 -17.82 -11.05 -11.35
N ASN A 417 -17.39 -12.19 -10.81
CA ASN A 417 -17.25 -12.38 -9.36
C ASN A 417 -16.00 -11.73 -8.82
N LEU A 418 -14.89 -11.72 -9.58
CA LEU A 418 -13.70 -10.93 -9.27
C LEU A 418 -14.07 -9.45 -9.16
N SER A 419 -14.80 -8.92 -10.13
CA SER A 419 -15.29 -7.54 -10.11
C SER A 419 -16.15 -7.24 -8.89
N LYS A 420 -17.06 -8.14 -8.49
CA LYS A 420 -17.91 -7.95 -7.31
C LYS A 420 -17.10 -7.88 -6.01
N GLY A 421 -16.11 -8.76 -5.82
CA GLY A 421 -15.23 -8.70 -4.66
C GLY A 421 -14.46 -7.39 -4.60
N ILE A 422 -13.95 -6.92 -5.74
CA ILE A 422 -13.28 -5.62 -5.84
C ILE A 422 -14.25 -4.47 -5.51
N LEU A 423 -15.46 -4.46 -6.06
CA LEU A 423 -16.47 -3.45 -5.77
C LEU A 423 -16.85 -3.40 -4.30
N GLN A 424 -16.95 -4.57 -3.65
CA GLN A 424 -17.21 -4.67 -2.22
C GLN A 424 -16.07 -4.07 -1.40
N TYR A 425 -14.84 -4.40 -1.74
CA TYR A 425 -13.66 -3.80 -1.11
C TYR A 425 -13.64 -2.27 -1.23
N PHE A 426 -13.95 -1.73 -2.41
CA PHE A 426 -14.09 -0.29 -2.62
C PHE A 426 -15.38 0.29 -2.05
N ARG A 427 -16.31 -0.54 -1.55
CA ARG A 427 -17.63 -0.14 -1.05
C ARG A 427 -18.39 0.75 -2.05
N VAL A 428 -18.31 0.39 -3.32
CA VAL A 428 -18.97 1.10 -4.41
C VAL A 428 -20.30 0.41 -4.71
N GLU A 429 -21.38 1.14 -4.55
CA GLU A 429 -22.72 0.71 -4.95
C GLU A 429 -23.03 1.19 -6.35
N LYS A 430 -23.89 0.44 -7.05
CA LYS A 430 -24.34 0.84 -8.39
C LYS A 430 -25.07 2.18 -8.29
N GLN A 431 -24.54 3.20 -8.97
CA GLN A 431 -25.27 4.44 -9.11
C GLN A 431 -26.51 4.15 -9.95
N GLU A 432 -27.70 4.25 -9.37
CA GLU A 432 -28.95 4.29 -10.12
C GLU A 432 -28.95 5.58 -10.96
N LYS A 433 -28.92 5.41 -12.28
CA LYS A 433 -29.03 6.52 -13.23
C LYS A 433 -30.46 6.94 -13.39
#